data_c7bc522e61a2035fc7caba7e6af94e79
#
_entry.id   c7bc522e61a2035fc7caba7e6af94e79
#
_cell.length_a   1.000
_cell.length_b   1.000
_cell.length_c   1.000
_cell.angle_alpha   90.00
_cell.angle_beta   90.00
_cell.angle_gamma   90.00
#
_symmetry.space_group_name_H-M   'P 1'
#
loop_
_entity.id
_entity.type
_entity.pdbx_description
1 polymer ?
#
loop_
_entity_poly.entity_id
_entity_poly.type
_entity_poly.pdbx_seq_one_letter_code
_entity_poly.pdbx_strand_id
1 'polypeptide(L)'
;AIVMDRESHEVLMMAVAGCTVYGYASTNRHNPNLIAAIRSMDGGLTWQQPIEQTEAIYGLFDQTHPIDAAFVGGGKIFQSRVVKVGRYYRIYAALTARPKGNRVIYSDDFGRTWAALGGPSALPVPDGDEAKCEELPDGRVVITSRTAGGRWFNLFTYDDVKTGSGRWDEQTKDTMSGMALMPSTNPTNGEMLIVPAVRTSDGKPVHVMLQSVSTGTGRNNVSIFYKELADASDMRDVRALAEGWDGYYQVSPTVSMYSSMDLQADHRIAFFYEEALTRWGSKPNPVSTSFPKGEGEHNYDGCENVYKSLALETITAGKYRVR
;
A
#
# COMPACT_ATOMS: atom_id res chain seq x y z
N ALA A 1 -2.38 3.43 -8.77
CA ALA A 1 -3.24 3.11 -7.61
C ALA A 1 -4.70 3.37 -7.95
N ILE A 2 -5.63 2.62 -7.35
CA ILE A 2 -7.05 2.67 -7.71
C ILE A 2 -7.93 2.60 -6.45
N VAL A 3 -9.10 3.23 -6.51
CA VAL A 3 -10.18 3.11 -5.52
C VAL A 3 -11.53 3.23 -6.20
N MET A 4 -12.50 2.45 -5.72
CA MET A 4 -13.91 2.61 -6.06
C MET A 4 -14.68 3.11 -4.84
N ASP A 5 -15.43 4.19 -5.01
CA ASP A 5 -16.30 4.66 -3.94
C ASP A 5 -17.43 3.65 -3.68
N ARG A 6 -17.51 3.18 -2.44
CA ARG A 6 -18.42 2.10 -2.05
C ARG A 6 -19.91 2.48 -2.14
N GLU A 7 -20.22 3.77 -2.18
CA GLU A 7 -21.62 4.24 -2.24
C GLU A 7 -22.06 4.62 -3.65
N SER A 8 -21.22 5.33 -4.40
CA SER A 8 -21.57 5.82 -5.74
C SER A 8 -21.06 4.96 -6.88
N HIS A 9 -20.13 4.02 -6.61
CA HIS A 9 -19.40 3.22 -7.59
C HIS A 9 -18.53 4.06 -8.55
N GLU A 10 -18.29 5.33 -8.23
CA GLU A 10 -17.29 6.14 -8.92
C GLU A 10 -15.90 5.51 -8.71
N VAL A 11 -15.10 5.44 -9.76
CA VAL A 11 -13.73 4.89 -9.68
C VAL A 11 -12.73 6.00 -9.93
N LEU A 12 -11.70 6.06 -9.10
CA LEU A 12 -10.53 6.93 -9.27
C LEU A 12 -9.29 6.06 -9.45
N MET A 13 -8.55 6.28 -10.52
CA MET A 13 -7.23 5.74 -10.73
C MET A 13 -6.21 6.88 -10.76
N MET A 14 -5.10 6.73 -10.04
CA MET A 14 -3.96 7.65 -10.10
C MET A 14 -2.74 6.91 -10.65
N ALA A 15 -2.06 7.53 -11.59
CA ALA A 15 -0.93 6.95 -12.28
C ALA A 15 0.19 7.99 -12.50
N VAL A 16 1.42 7.50 -12.63
CA VAL A 16 2.51 8.31 -13.17
C VAL A 16 2.25 8.55 -14.66
N ALA A 17 2.49 9.76 -15.11
CA ALA A 17 2.27 10.18 -16.48
C ALA A 17 3.46 11.01 -17.02
N GLY A 18 3.41 11.34 -18.31
CA GLY A 18 4.45 12.11 -18.99
C GLY A 18 5.67 11.28 -19.37
N CYS A 19 6.72 11.96 -19.80
CA CYS A 19 7.95 11.36 -20.30
C CYS A 19 9.10 11.37 -19.27
N THR A 20 8.92 12.06 -18.14
CA THR A 20 9.96 12.19 -17.12
C THR A 20 9.86 11.02 -16.13
N VAL A 21 10.94 10.29 -15.98
CA VAL A 21 10.97 9.08 -15.14
C VAL A 21 11.34 9.43 -13.71
N TYR A 22 10.57 8.95 -12.74
CA TYR A 22 10.79 9.16 -11.30
C TYR A 22 12.25 8.95 -10.86
N GLY A 23 12.92 7.92 -11.38
CA GLY A 23 14.27 7.53 -10.98
C GLY A 23 15.41 8.36 -11.58
N TYR A 24 15.15 9.21 -12.56
CA TYR A 24 16.22 9.95 -13.23
C TYR A 24 16.71 11.13 -12.38
N ALA A 25 18.03 11.38 -12.42
CA ALA A 25 18.64 12.52 -11.73
C ALA A 25 18.15 13.88 -12.27
N SER A 26 17.72 13.91 -13.53
CA SER A 26 17.15 15.11 -14.18
C SER A 26 15.71 15.41 -13.74
N THR A 27 15.04 14.47 -13.08
CA THR A 27 13.70 14.68 -12.53
C THR A 27 13.81 15.49 -11.26
N ASN A 28 13.19 16.67 -11.26
CA ASN A 28 13.19 17.61 -10.14
C ASN A 28 11.90 18.45 -10.16
N ARG A 29 11.72 19.35 -9.19
CA ARG A 29 10.52 20.17 -9.08
C ARG A 29 10.21 21.01 -10.33
N HIS A 30 11.22 21.41 -11.12
CA HIS A 30 11.04 22.16 -12.38
C HIS A 30 10.84 21.26 -13.60
N ASN A 31 11.12 19.98 -13.49
CA ASN A 31 10.91 18.97 -14.51
C ASN A 31 10.41 17.67 -13.85
N PRO A 32 9.23 17.68 -13.21
CA PRO A 32 8.74 16.55 -12.43
C PRO A 32 8.24 15.42 -13.33
N ASN A 33 8.20 14.21 -12.80
CA ASN A 33 7.31 13.23 -13.35
C ASN A 33 5.86 13.64 -13.01
N LEU A 34 4.94 13.43 -13.94
CA LEU A 34 3.57 13.85 -13.79
C LEU A 34 2.76 12.82 -13.00
N ILE A 35 1.72 13.30 -12.32
CA ILE A 35 0.68 12.49 -11.70
C ILE A 35 -0.64 12.82 -12.40
N ALA A 36 -1.31 11.80 -12.93
CA ALA A 36 -2.61 11.94 -13.57
C ALA A 36 -3.68 11.17 -12.79
N ALA A 37 -4.87 11.75 -12.73
CA ALA A 37 -6.08 11.12 -12.23
C ALA A 37 -7.00 10.77 -13.41
N ILE A 38 -7.53 9.57 -13.42
CA ILE A 38 -8.49 9.06 -14.41
C ILE A 38 -9.72 8.59 -13.67
N ARG A 39 -10.92 8.96 -14.16
CA ARG A 39 -12.18 8.65 -13.47
C ARG A 39 -13.12 7.84 -14.32
N SER A 40 -13.88 6.99 -13.67
CA SER A 40 -15.06 6.36 -14.19
C SER A 40 -16.26 6.70 -13.30
N MET A 41 -17.40 6.98 -13.90
CA MET A 41 -18.64 7.29 -13.20
C MET A 41 -19.64 6.11 -13.20
N ASP A 42 -19.26 4.98 -13.79
CA ASP A 42 -20.10 3.82 -14.07
C ASP A 42 -19.45 2.48 -13.68
N GLY A 43 -18.63 2.49 -12.61
CA GLY A 43 -17.99 1.29 -12.08
C GLY A 43 -16.84 0.75 -12.93
N GLY A 44 -16.22 1.60 -13.74
CA GLY A 44 -15.07 1.22 -14.58
C GLY A 44 -15.44 0.79 -16.00
N LEU A 45 -16.70 0.92 -16.41
CA LEU A 45 -17.15 0.57 -17.77
C LEU A 45 -16.68 1.59 -18.81
N THR A 46 -16.78 2.88 -18.47
CA THR A 46 -16.22 3.96 -19.30
C THR A 46 -15.33 4.88 -18.47
N TRP A 47 -14.37 5.50 -19.13
CA TRP A 47 -13.34 6.31 -18.48
C TRP A 47 -13.28 7.70 -19.09
N GLN A 48 -13.15 8.69 -18.23
CA GLN A 48 -12.94 10.08 -18.63
C GLN A 48 -11.51 10.30 -19.09
N GLN A 49 -11.27 11.43 -19.74
CA GLN A 49 -9.90 11.84 -20.08
C GLN A 49 -9.07 12.06 -18.81
N PRO A 50 -7.79 11.68 -18.81
CA PRO A 50 -6.89 11.93 -17.70
C PRO A 50 -6.81 13.44 -17.37
N ILE A 51 -6.80 13.75 -16.08
CA ILE A 51 -6.59 15.10 -15.56
C ILE A 51 -5.27 15.11 -14.82
N GLU A 52 -4.38 16.01 -15.17
CA GLU A 52 -3.11 16.20 -14.48
C GLU A 52 -3.35 16.77 -13.08
N GLN A 53 -2.68 16.18 -12.08
CA GLN A 53 -2.76 16.53 -10.67
C GLN A 53 -1.41 16.96 -10.09
N THR A 54 -0.37 17.04 -10.90
CA THR A 54 1.01 17.26 -10.46
C THR A 54 1.14 18.50 -9.61
N GLU A 55 0.74 19.66 -10.13
CA GLU A 55 0.86 20.92 -9.38
C GLU A 55 -0.01 20.96 -8.12
N ALA A 56 -1.21 20.37 -8.18
CA ALA A 56 -2.09 20.30 -7.02
C ALA A 56 -1.49 19.46 -5.87
N ILE A 57 -0.74 18.41 -6.20
CA ILE A 57 -0.13 17.51 -5.21
C ILE A 57 1.23 18.03 -4.76
N TYR A 58 2.12 18.39 -5.69
CA TYR A 58 3.47 18.87 -5.35
C TYR A 58 3.40 20.19 -4.59
N GLY A 59 2.51 21.09 -5.00
CA GLY A 59 2.31 22.40 -4.37
C GLY A 59 1.91 22.33 -2.90
N LEU A 60 1.36 21.21 -2.43
CA LEU A 60 1.06 21.01 -1.00
C LEU A 60 2.33 21.10 -0.13
N PHE A 61 3.50 20.81 -0.69
CA PHE A 61 4.76 20.64 0.05
C PHE A 61 5.81 21.72 -0.27
N ASP A 62 5.59 22.57 -1.27
CA ASP A 62 6.59 23.52 -1.78
C ASP A 62 7.18 24.46 -0.72
N GLN A 63 6.38 24.84 0.29
CA GLN A 63 6.79 25.78 1.33
C GLN A 63 7.55 25.13 2.49
N THR A 64 7.54 23.81 2.60
CA THR A 64 8.09 23.10 3.76
C THR A 64 9.11 22.04 3.35
N HIS A 65 8.69 21.09 2.57
CA HIS A 65 9.50 19.95 2.11
C HIS A 65 9.24 19.70 0.62
N PRO A 66 9.73 20.55 -0.28
CA PRO A 66 9.47 20.42 -1.71
C PRO A 66 9.87 19.05 -2.23
N ILE A 67 9.07 18.56 -3.17
CA ILE A 67 9.24 17.24 -3.77
C ILE A 67 9.79 17.41 -5.19
N ASP A 68 10.85 16.67 -5.52
CA ASP A 68 11.43 16.63 -6.85
C ASP A 68 10.71 15.65 -7.77
N ALA A 69 10.27 14.55 -7.19
CA ALA A 69 9.53 13.48 -7.88
C ALA A 69 8.63 12.74 -6.91
N ALA A 70 7.46 12.32 -7.34
CA ALA A 70 6.56 11.52 -6.53
C ALA A 70 5.69 10.59 -7.36
N PHE A 71 5.24 9.51 -6.74
CA PHE A 71 4.15 8.68 -7.27
C PHE A 71 3.30 8.13 -6.12
N VAL A 72 2.06 7.81 -6.44
CA VAL A 72 1.18 7.07 -5.52
C VAL A 72 1.57 5.61 -5.57
N GLY A 73 1.83 5.00 -4.43
CA GLY A 73 2.20 3.58 -4.33
C GLY A 73 1.20 2.69 -5.07
N GLY A 74 1.72 1.74 -5.89
CA GLY A 74 0.88 0.82 -6.69
C GLY A 74 -0.09 0.01 -5.84
N GLY A 75 -1.24 -0.39 -6.39
CA GLY A 75 -2.30 -1.13 -5.71
C GLY A 75 -3.49 -0.25 -5.34
N LYS A 76 -3.98 -0.30 -4.11
CA LYS A 76 -5.16 0.47 -3.72
C LYS A 76 -4.84 1.87 -3.19
N ILE A 77 -5.72 2.82 -3.47
CA ILE A 77 -5.94 4.02 -2.68
C ILE A 77 -6.94 3.62 -1.61
N PHE A 78 -6.66 3.92 -0.35
CA PHE A 78 -7.52 3.48 0.75
C PHE A 78 -8.72 4.41 0.92
N GLN A 79 -9.93 3.84 1.03
CA GLN A 79 -11.13 4.61 1.41
C GLN A 79 -11.49 4.32 2.86
N SER A 80 -11.59 5.37 3.68
CA SER A 80 -11.96 5.28 5.09
C SER A 80 -13.29 4.55 5.28
N ARG A 81 -13.38 3.75 6.33
CA ARG A 81 -14.62 3.11 6.79
C ARG A 81 -15.34 3.96 7.83
N VAL A 82 -14.62 4.88 8.48
CA VAL A 82 -15.06 5.64 9.65
C VAL A 82 -15.22 7.12 9.34
N VAL A 83 -14.25 7.70 8.64
CA VAL A 83 -14.20 9.15 8.38
C VAL A 83 -14.99 9.49 7.12
N LYS A 84 -16.11 10.19 7.29
CA LYS A 84 -16.93 10.74 6.20
C LYS A 84 -17.08 12.25 6.37
N VAL A 85 -16.62 13.01 5.37
CA VAL A 85 -16.75 14.46 5.34
C VAL A 85 -17.52 14.84 4.08
N GLY A 86 -18.73 15.41 4.27
CA GLY A 86 -19.59 15.71 3.14
C GLY A 86 -20.18 14.45 2.48
N ARG A 87 -20.06 14.37 1.16
CA ARG A 87 -20.65 13.28 0.36
C ARG A 87 -19.87 11.97 0.47
N TYR A 88 -18.54 12.04 0.45
CA TYR A 88 -17.68 10.88 0.32
C TYR A 88 -17.04 10.49 1.66
N TYR A 89 -16.75 9.21 1.79
CA TYR A 89 -15.75 8.78 2.78
C TYR A 89 -14.37 9.24 2.32
N ARG A 90 -13.57 9.75 3.27
CA ARG A 90 -12.21 10.22 3.01
C ARG A 90 -11.37 9.13 2.34
N ILE A 91 -10.62 9.51 1.33
CA ILE A 91 -9.62 8.63 0.72
C ILE A 91 -8.22 9.09 1.10
N TYR A 92 -7.30 8.12 1.22
CA TYR A 92 -5.91 8.35 1.57
C TYR A 92 -5.00 7.73 0.51
N ALA A 93 -3.98 8.47 0.09
CA ALA A 93 -2.96 8.01 -0.82
C ALA A 93 -1.57 8.24 -0.23
N ALA A 94 -0.79 7.16 -0.13
CA ALA A 94 0.61 7.27 0.27
C ALA A 94 1.47 7.61 -0.95
N LEU A 95 2.27 8.65 -0.82
CA LEU A 95 3.23 9.08 -1.83
C LEU A 95 4.63 8.53 -1.49
N THR A 96 5.28 7.93 -2.48
CA THR A 96 6.72 7.74 -2.49
C THR A 96 7.32 8.98 -3.14
N ALA A 97 8.22 9.67 -2.45
CA ALA A 97 8.72 10.96 -2.88
C ALA A 97 10.26 11.04 -2.86
N ARG A 98 10.79 11.94 -3.67
CA ARG A 98 12.18 12.42 -3.60
C ARG A 98 12.19 13.91 -3.28
N PRO A 99 13.09 14.41 -2.40
CA PRO A 99 14.00 13.61 -1.56
C PRO A 99 13.26 12.53 -0.77
N LYS A 100 13.99 11.46 -0.39
CA LYS A 100 13.46 10.24 0.19
C LYS A 100 12.48 10.50 1.35
N GLY A 101 11.43 9.73 1.38
CA GLY A 101 10.44 9.70 2.44
C GLY A 101 9.01 9.65 1.91
N ASN A 102 8.11 9.22 2.77
CA ASN A 102 6.70 9.15 2.42
C ASN A 102 5.96 10.41 2.85
N ARG A 103 4.93 10.73 2.10
CA ARG A 103 3.89 11.69 2.43
C ARG A 103 2.56 10.96 2.36
N VAL A 104 1.57 11.41 3.10
CA VAL A 104 0.19 10.95 2.95
C VAL A 104 -0.68 12.14 2.59
N ILE A 105 -1.39 12.00 1.50
CA ILE A 105 -2.42 12.95 1.09
C ILE A 105 -3.80 12.34 1.30
N TYR A 106 -4.78 13.19 1.56
CA TYR A 106 -6.17 12.77 1.68
C TYR A 106 -7.09 13.67 0.86
N SER A 107 -8.27 13.14 0.55
CA SER A 107 -9.33 13.87 -0.14
C SER A 107 -10.70 13.54 0.44
N ASP A 108 -11.52 14.56 0.62
CA ASP A 108 -12.92 14.47 1.07
C ASP A 108 -13.93 14.61 -0.08
N ASP A 109 -13.42 14.83 -1.29
CA ASP A 109 -14.22 14.99 -2.52
C ASP A 109 -13.86 13.95 -3.60
N PHE A 110 -13.38 12.80 -3.13
CA PHE A 110 -13.00 11.66 -3.96
C PHE A 110 -11.90 12.01 -4.98
N GLY A 111 -10.84 12.71 -4.51
CA GLY A 111 -9.64 13.03 -5.27
C GLY A 111 -9.79 14.18 -6.28
N ARG A 112 -10.79 15.07 -6.10
CA ARG A 112 -10.88 16.32 -6.88
C ARG A 112 -9.95 17.37 -6.30
N THR A 113 -9.85 17.42 -4.97
CA THR A 113 -8.87 18.20 -4.24
C THR A 113 -8.13 17.33 -3.23
N TRP A 114 -6.91 17.72 -2.90
CA TRP A 114 -6.04 16.99 -1.98
C TRP A 114 -5.50 17.90 -0.89
N ALA A 115 -5.27 17.33 0.27
CA ALA A 115 -4.57 17.97 1.38
C ALA A 115 -3.55 16.99 1.99
N ALA A 116 -2.52 17.52 2.66
CA ALA A 116 -1.52 16.72 3.34
C ALA A 116 -2.03 16.27 4.72
N LEU A 117 -2.02 14.99 5.01
CA LEU A 117 -2.45 14.46 6.31
C LEU A 117 -1.40 14.76 7.38
N GLY A 118 -1.80 15.52 8.39
CA GLY A 118 -0.89 16.06 9.41
C GLY A 118 -0.21 17.35 8.98
N GLY A 119 -0.60 17.91 7.83
CA GLY A 119 -0.10 19.19 7.30
C GLY A 119 1.10 19.05 6.36
N PRO A 120 1.49 20.16 5.69
CA PRO A 120 2.51 20.16 4.64
C PRO A 120 3.93 19.81 5.12
N SER A 121 4.23 19.96 6.40
CA SER A 121 5.52 19.61 6.99
C SER A 121 5.60 18.14 7.44
N ALA A 122 4.48 17.41 7.41
CA ALA A 122 4.45 16.04 7.87
C ALA A 122 5.29 15.11 6.98
N LEU A 123 6.15 14.32 7.62
CA LEU A 123 6.99 13.31 7.00
C LEU A 123 6.84 12.00 7.78
N PRO A 124 5.74 11.27 7.57
CA PRO A 124 5.41 10.11 8.39
C PRO A 124 6.47 9.01 8.38
N VAL A 125 7.13 8.77 7.25
CA VAL A 125 8.22 7.79 7.16
C VAL A 125 9.37 8.41 6.37
N PRO A 126 10.32 9.10 7.05
CA PRO A 126 11.47 9.73 6.42
C PRO A 126 12.35 8.76 5.62
N ASP A 127 12.48 7.53 6.11
CA ASP A 127 13.30 6.49 5.48
C ASP A 127 12.51 5.58 4.53
N GLY A 128 11.24 5.89 4.31
CA GLY A 128 10.31 5.09 3.52
C GLY A 128 10.55 5.11 2.02
N ASP A 129 10.01 4.09 1.38
CA ASP A 129 9.92 3.92 -0.06
C ASP A 129 8.44 3.67 -0.44
N GLU A 130 8.11 2.67 -1.25
CA GLU A 130 6.74 2.35 -1.62
C GLU A 130 5.87 2.03 -0.38
N ALA A 131 4.84 2.84 -0.18
CA ALA A 131 4.02 2.81 1.03
C ALA A 131 2.54 2.58 0.73
N LYS A 132 1.83 2.14 1.77
CA LYS A 132 0.37 1.94 1.77
C LYS A 132 -0.24 2.51 3.03
N CYS A 133 -1.49 2.94 2.91
CA CYS A 133 -2.31 3.35 4.05
C CYS A 133 -3.39 2.31 4.34
N GLU A 134 -3.72 2.19 5.62
CA GLU A 134 -4.88 1.42 6.12
C GLU A 134 -5.47 2.17 7.33
N GLU A 135 -6.66 1.81 7.76
CA GLU A 135 -7.35 2.47 8.87
C GLU A 135 -7.62 1.49 10.00
N LEU A 136 -7.28 1.91 11.21
CA LEU A 136 -7.68 1.21 12.43
C LEU A 136 -9.19 1.30 12.64
N PRO A 137 -9.79 0.39 13.42
CA PRO A 137 -11.23 0.42 13.72
C PRO A 137 -11.73 1.72 14.37
N ASP A 138 -10.84 2.49 14.97
CA ASP A 138 -11.14 3.78 15.60
C ASP A 138 -10.92 5.00 14.68
N GLY A 139 -10.55 4.76 13.42
CA GLY A 139 -10.38 5.79 12.40
C GLY A 139 -8.97 6.39 12.32
N ARG A 140 -8.04 5.99 13.18
CA ARG A 140 -6.62 6.36 13.04
C ARG A 140 -6.03 5.72 11.79
N VAL A 141 -5.07 6.41 11.15
CA VAL A 141 -4.49 5.97 9.88
C VAL A 141 -3.12 5.36 10.10
N VAL A 142 -2.93 4.15 9.60
CA VAL A 142 -1.65 3.46 9.59
C VAL A 142 -1.00 3.63 8.23
N ILE A 143 0.30 3.90 8.21
CA ILE A 143 1.14 3.76 7.02
C ILE A 143 2.12 2.61 7.22
N THR A 144 2.26 1.77 6.21
CA THR A 144 3.33 0.77 6.10
C THR A 144 4.18 1.08 4.89
N SER A 145 5.51 0.99 5.02
CA SER A 145 6.43 1.36 3.95
C SER A 145 7.55 0.34 3.76
N ARG A 146 7.95 0.20 2.50
CA ARG A 146 9.03 -0.66 2.04
C ARG A 146 10.36 -0.27 2.68
N THR A 147 11.07 -1.28 3.24
CA THR A 147 12.47 -1.18 3.66
C THR A 147 13.16 -2.54 3.62
N ALA A 148 14.48 -2.55 3.49
CA ALA A 148 15.26 -3.79 3.48
C ALA A 148 15.17 -4.51 4.85
N GLY A 149 14.90 -5.81 4.83
CA GLY A 149 14.87 -6.66 6.03
C GLY A 149 13.77 -6.30 7.03
N GLY A 150 12.62 -5.80 6.56
CA GLY A 150 11.50 -5.45 7.41
C GLY A 150 10.47 -4.56 6.74
N ARG A 151 9.70 -3.87 7.56
CA ARG A 151 8.75 -2.82 7.15
C ARG A 151 8.85 -1.64 8.09
N TRP A 152 8.71 -0.43 7.57
CA TRP A 152 8.42 0.74 8.38
C TRP A 152 6.91 0.85 8.63
N PHE A 153 6.57 1.30 9.82
CA PHE A 153 5.22 1.63 10.23
C PHE A 153 5.18 3.01 10.87
N ASN A 154 4.07 3.70 10.70
CA ASN A 154 3.72 4.87 11.50
C ASN A 154 2.21 4.96 11.68
N LEU A 155 1.76 5.69 12.69
CA LEU A 155 0.36 5.82 13.08
C LEU A 155 0.00 7.31 13.18
N PHE A 156 -1.07 7.69 12.49
CA PHE A 156 -1.64 9.03 12.56
C PHE A 156 -2.84 9.06 13.51
N THR A 157 -2.81 9.98 14.45
CA THR A 157 -3.92 10.26 15.36
C THR A 157 -4.49 11.64 15.06
N TYR A 158 -5.80 11.70 14.82
CA TYR A 158 -6.50 12.95 14.58
C TYR A 158 -6.66 13.77 15.86
N ASP A 159 -6.43 15.09 15.76
CA ASP A 159 -6.91 16.09 16.70
C ASP A 159 -8.29 16.61 16.25
N ASP A 160 -8.46 16.80 14.94
CA ASP A 160 -9.74 17.14 14.31
C ASP A 160 -9.89 16.39 12.97
N VAL A 161 -10.86 15.48 12.95
CA VAL A 161 -11.17 14.65 11.75
C VAL A 161 -11.57 15.54 10.56
N LYS A 162 -12.34 16.61 10.78
CA LYS A 162 -12.88 17.43 9.68
C LYS A 162 -11.79 18.16 8.92
N THR A 163 -10.79 18.68 9.63
CA THR A 163 -9.67 19.42 9.03
C THR A 163 -8.51 18.52 8.64
N GLY A 164 -8.53 17.25 9.03
CA GLY A 164 -7.39 16.35 8.86
C GLY A 164 -6.19 16.71 9.71
N SER A 165 -6.36 17.62 10.71
CA SER A 165 -5.29 17.93 11.63
C SER A 165 -5.05 16.81 12.63
N GLY A 166 -3.81 16.66 13.04
CA GLY A 166 -3.37 15.60 13.92
C GLY A 166 -1.87 15.42 13.88
N ARG A 167 -1.41 14.32 14.41
CA ARG A 167 0.02 14.02 14.49
C ARG A 167 0.32 12.58 14.10
N TRP A 168 1.46 12.40 13.48
CA TRP A 168 2.11 11.13 13.29
C TRP A 168 2.96 10.79 14.52
N ASP A 169 3.01 9.50 14.86
CA ASP A 169 3.97 8.99 15.83
C ASP A 169 5.41 9.04 15.26
N GLU A 170 6.38 8.52 15.97
CA GLU A 170 7.72 8.28 15.44
C GLU A 170 7.73 6.96 14.62
N GLN A 171 8.33 7.01 13.40
CA GLN A 171 8.40 5.79 12.57
C GLN A 171 9.07 4.64 13.31
N THR A 172 8.51 3.46 13.20
CA THR A 172 9.04 2.23 13.80
C THR A 172 9.29 1.20 12.73
N LYS A 173 10.49 0.60 12.75
CA LYS A 173 10.82 -0.53 11.88
C LYS A 173 10.59 -1.83 12.62
N ASP A 174 9.79 -2.71 12.02
CA ASP A 174 9.70 -4.09 12.45
C ASP A 174 10.37 -5.03 11.45
N THR A 175 11.12 -5.99 11.97
CA THR A 175 11.82 -7.02 11.18
C THR A 175 11.03 -8.32 11.09
N MET A 176 9.84 -8.39 11.72
CA MET A 176 9.02 -9.60 11.82
C MET A 176 9.82 -10.78 12.39
N SER A 177 10.68 -10.48 13.38
CA SER A 177 11.57 -11.46 14.01
C SER A 177 10.77 -12.57 14.69
N GLY A 178 11.36 -13.78 14.74
CA GLY A 178 10.70 -14.96 15.30
C GLY A 178 9.87 -15.76 14.28
N MET A 179 9.65 -15.24 13.08
CA MET A 179 9.03 -15.99 12.00
C MET A 179 10.09 -16.82 11.24
N ALA A 180 9.69 -18.00 10.75
CA ALA A 180 10.60 -18.85 9.96
C ALA A 180 10.97 -18.24 8.61
N LEU A 181 10.09 -17.42 8.04
CA LEU A 181 10.39 -16.59 6.87
C LEU A 181 10.55 -15.14 7.32
N MET A 182 11.68 -14.53 6.98
CA MET A 182 12.00 -13.15 7.30
C MET A 182 11.81 -12.25 6.08
N PRO A 183 11.41 -11.00 6.27
CA PRO A 183 11.34 -10.03 5.17
C PRO A 183 12.65 -9.93 4.42
N SER A 184 12.55 -9.82 3.10
CA SER A 184 13.69 -9.77 2.20
C SER A 184 14.57 -8.53 2.42
N THR A 185 15.88 -8.70 2.22
CA THR A 185 16.83 -7.57 2.12
C THR A 185 16.75 -6.83 0.78
N ASN A 186 16.10 -7.43 -0.23
CA ASN A 186 15.74 -6.79 -1.50
C ASN A 186 14.20 -6.74 -1.63
N PRO A 187 13.52 -5.89 -0.82
CA PRO A 187 12.06 -5.91 -0.72
C PRO A 187 11.39 -5.30 -1.95
N THR A 188 10.09 -5.51 -2.00
CA THR A 188 9.17 -4.78 -2.87
C THR A 188 8.14 -4.03 -2.03
N ASN A 189 7.16 -3.40 -2.67
CA ASN A 189 6.01 -2.93 -1.94
C ASN A 189 5.37 -4.09 -1.16
N GLY A 190 4.38 -3.81 -0.41
CA GLY A 190 3.49 -4.78 0.24
C GLY A 190 2.20 -4.08 0.56
N GLU A 191 1.14 -4.81 0.77
CA GLU A 191 -0.16 -4.26 1.13
C GLU A 191 -0.45 -4.56 2.59
N MET A 192 -1.15 -3.65 3.26
CA MET A 192 -1.77 -3.88 4.56
C MET A 192 -3.27 -3.94 4.39
N LEU A 193 -3.90 -4.83 5.17
CA LEU A 193 -5.34 -4.93 5.25
C LEU A 193 -5.74 -5.27 6.68
N ILE A 194 -6.69 -4.53 7.25
CA ILE A 194 -7.27 -4.83 8.56
C ILE A 194 -8.73 -5.27 8.33
N VAL A 195 -9.03 -6.48 8.74
CA VAL A 195 -10.35 -7.08 8.52
C VAL A 195 -11.08 -7.37 9.82
N PRO A 196 -12.39 -7.10 9.92
CA PRO A 196 -13.20 -7.57 11.04
C PRO A 196 -13.29 -9.09 10.97
N ALA A 197 -13.03 -9.73 12.10
CA ALA A 197 -12.95 -11.19 12.18
C ALA A 197 -13.61 -11.73 13.46
N VAL A 198 -13.76 -13.04 13.49
CA VAL A 198 -14.16 -13.81 14.66
C VAL A 198 -13.07 -14.83 14.95
N ARG A 199 -12.57 -14.85 16.17
CA ARG A 199 -11.65 -15.88 16.65
C ARG A 199 -12.39 -17.21 16.74
N THR A 200 -11.89 -18.25 16.09
CA THR A 200 -12.60 -19.54 15.97
C THR A 200 -12.66 -20.32 17.28
N SER A 201 -11.69 -20.13 18.18
CA SER A 201 -11.58 -20.87 19.44
C SER A 201 -12.66 -20.50 20.48
N ASP A 202 -13.11 -19.25 20.50
CA ASP A 202 -14.05 -18.74 21.52
C ASP A 202 -15.19 -17.89 20.93
N GLY A 203 -15.20 -17.66 19.63
CA GLY A 203 -16.24 -16.89 18.96
C GLY A 203 -16.16 -15.37 19.19
N LYS A 204 -15.08 -14.86 19.79
CA LYS A 204 -14.95 -13.42 20.06
C LYS A 204 -14.73 -12.62 18.80
N PRO A 205 -15.42 -11.47 18.66
CA PRO A 205 -15.11 -10.51 17.60
C PRO A 205 -13.75 -9.85 17.86
N VAL A 206 -12.92 -9.80 16.83
CA VAL A 206 -11.58 -9.20 16.82
C VAL A 206 -11.35 -8.52 15.48
N HIS A 207 -10.21 -7.86 15.30
CA HIS A 207 -9.69 -7.52 13.98
C HIS A 207 -8.42 -8.32 13.72
N VAL A 208 -8.17 -8.61 12.46
CA VAL A 208 -6.91 -9.24 12.03
C VAL A 208 -6.22 -8.30 11.06
N MET A 209 -4.99 -7.91 11.40
CA MET A 209 -4.10 -7.17 10.54
C MET A 209 -3.31 -8.15 9.68
N LEU A 210 -3.31 -7.92 8.38
CA LEU A 210 -2.58 -8.66 7.37
C LEU A 210 -1.53 -7.73 6.75
N GLN A 211 -0.31 -8.22 6.55
CA GLN A 211 0.77 -7.51 5.85
C GLN A 211 1.45 -8.44 4.86
N SER A 212 1.40 -8.11 3.57
CA SER A 212 2.13 -8.87 2.56
C SER A 212 3.55 -8.36 2.40
N VAL A 213 4.51 -9.27 2.24
CA VAL A 213 5.92 -8.98 2.00
C VAL A 213 6.57 -10.10 1.18
N SER A 214 7.61 -9.76 0.41
CA SER A 214 8.57 -10.74 -0.11
C SER A 214 9.49 -11.18 1.02
N THR A 215 9.84 -12.46 1.08
CA THR A 215 10.67 -13.03 2.15
C THR A 215 11.90 -13.75 1.58
N GLY A 216 12.84 -14.11 2.46
CA GLY A 216 14.05 -14.83 2.10
C GLY A 216 15.09 -13.96 1.40
N THR A 217 15.91 -14.56 0.57
CA THR A 217 16.92 -13.86 -0.22
C THR A 217 16.35 -13.42 -1.57
N GLY A 218 16.55 -12.14 -1.92
CA GLY A 218 16.00 -11.59 -3.15
C GLY A 218 14.49 -11.35 -3.06
N ARG A 219 13.82 -11.34 -4.20
CA ARG A 219 12.36 -11.14 -4.31
C ARG A 219 11.67 -12.47 -4.45
N ASN A 220 11.51 -13.17 -3.33
CA ASN A 220 10.98 -14.52 -3.29
C ASN A 220 9.86 -14.64 -2.27
N ASN A 221 9.15 -15.76 -2.34
CA ASN A 221 8.27 -16.29 -1.30
C ASN A 221 7.30 -15.24 -0.75
N VAL A 222 6.57 -14.53 -1.64
CA VAL A 222 5.55 -13.60 -1.20
C VAL A 222 4.67 -14.27 -0.16
N SER A 223 4.58 -13.66 1.01
CA SER A 223 3.90 -14.17 2.18
C SER A 223 2.98 -13.12 2.78
N ILE A 224 1.93 -13.54 3.45
CA ILE A 224 1.03 -12.68 4.22
C ILE A 224 1.25 -12.98 5.69
N PHE A 225 1.80 -12.02 6.43
CA PHE A 225 1.90 -12.05 7.88
C PHE A 225 0.58 -11.61 8.48
N TYR A 226 0.20 -12.19 9.62
CA TYR A 226 -1.03 -11.83 10.29
C TYR A 226 -0.82 -11.63 11.80
N LYS A 227 -1.64 -10.74 12.36
CA LYS A 227 -1.65 -10.39 13.75
C LYS A 227 -3.08 -10.11 14.19
N GLU A 228 -3.48 -10.65 15.37
CA GLU A 228 -4.73 -10.26 16.00
C GLU A 228 -4.62 -8.87 16.63
N LEU A 229 -5.64 -8.08 16.45
CA LEU A 229 -5.91 -6.83 17.16
C LEU A 229 -7.15 -7.07 18.03
N ALA A 230 -6.92 -7.57 19.25
CA ALA A 230 -8.00 -8.01 20.15
C ALA A 230 -8.65 -6.83 20.87
N ASP A 231 -7.85 -5.83 21.23
CA ASP A 231 -8.30 -4.69 22.00
C ASP A 231 -7.45 -3.42 21.74
N ALA A 232 -7.77 -2.35 22.46
CA ALA A 232 -7.09 -1.07 22.31
C ALA A 232 -5.59 -1.10 22.64
N SER A 233 -5.12 -2.08 23.45
CA SER A 233 -3.70 -2.18 23.79
C SER A 233 -2.83 -2.60 22.60
N ASP A 234 -3.36 -3.42 21.69
CA ASP A 234 -2.69 -3.87 20.46
C ASP A 234 -2.53 -2.73 19.45
N MET A 235 -3.33 -1.69 19.62
CA MET A 235 -3.37 -0.50 18.76
C MET A 235 -2.96 0.78 19.50
N ARG A 236 -2.37 0.67 20.70
CA ARG A 236 -2.06 1.80 21.59
C ARG A 236 -1.15 2.83 20.91
N ASP A 237 -0.11 2.35 20.26
CA ASP A 237 0.92 3.14 19.60
C ASP A 237 1.47 2.37 18.39
N VAL A 238 2.32 3.02 17.61
CA VAL A 238 2.90 2.43 16.40
C VAL A 238 3.72 1.17 16.70
N ARG A 239 4.40 1.09 17.83
CA ARG A 239 5.21 -0.08 18.22
C ARG A 239 4.32 -1.27 18.55
N ALA A 240 3.29 -1.07 19.36
CA ALA A 240 2.33 -2.12 19.67
C ALA A 240 1.67 -2.66 18.39
N LEU A 241 1.42 -1.80 17.42
CA LEU A 241 0.88 -2.19 16.12
C LEU A 241 1.88 -2.98 15.26
N ALA A 242 3.13 -2.52 15.18
CA ALA A 242 4.14 -3.05 14.28
C ALA A 242 4.70 -4.42 14.71
N GLU A 243 4.84 -4.65 16.02
CA GLU A 243 5.50 -5.83 16.59
C GLU A 243 4.50 -6.95 16.94
N GLY A 244 5.00 -8.17 17.16
CA GLY A 244 4.22 -9.28 17.74
C GLY A 244 3.30 -9.97 16.73
N TRP A 245 3.82 -10.37 15.57
CA TRP A 245 3.09 -11.14 14.57
C TRP A 245 2.78 -12.57 15.06
N ASP A 246 1.54 -13.03 14.79
CA ASP A 246 1.04 -14.34 15.24
C ASP A 246 1.37 -15.50 14.30
N GLY A 247 1.82 -15.16 13.09
CA GLY A 247 2.18 -16.13 12.07
C GLY A 247 2.21 -15.54 10.67
N TYR A 248 2.40 -16.43 9.69
CA TYR A 248 2.39 -16.07 8.29
C TYR A 248 1.82 -17.20 7.43
N TYR A 249 1.38 -16.84 6.23
CA TYR A 249 1.00 -17.74 5.17
C TYR A 249 1.87 -17.47 3.94
N GLN A 250 2.63 -18.48 3.51
CA GLN A 250 3.43 -18.39 2.28
C GLN A 250 2.51 -18.60 1.08
N VAL A 251 2.31 -17.53 0.29
CA VAL A 251 1.41 -17.54 -0.88
C VAL A 251 2.08 -18.18 -2.09
N SER A 252 3.36 -17.84 -2.30
CA SER A 252 4.19 -18.37 -3.37
C SER A 252 5.51 -18.89 -2.81
N PRO A 253 5.97 -20.10 -3.21
CA PRO A 253 7.30 -20.63 -2.83
C PRO A 253 8.40 -20.24 -3.81
N THR A 254 8.12 -19.40 -4.79
CA THR A 254 9.04 -19.06 -5.89
C THR A 254 9.41 -17.60 -5.89
N VAL A 255 10.12 -17.13 -6.93
CA VAL A 255 10.40 -15.73 -7.17
C VAL A 255 9.08 -15.00 -7.35
N SER A 256 8.76 -14.14 -6.38
CA SER A 256 7.51 -13.41 -6.33
C SER A 256 7.71 -12.07 -5.62
N MET A 257 6.96 -11.07 -6.07
CA MET A 257 7.19 -9.70 -5.67
C MET A 257 5.90 -8.90 -5.74
N TYR A 258 5.99 -7.62 -5.60
CA TYR A 258 4.91 -6.63 -5.65
C TYR A 258 3.51 -7.22 -5.43
N SER A 259 2.85 -6.78 -4.39
CA SER A 259 1.55 -7.35 -4.03
C SER A 259 0.56 -6.29 -3.59
N SER A 260 -0.71 -6.61 -3.80
CA SER A 260 -1.84 -5.83 -3.31
C SER A 260 -2.92 -6.78 -2.82
N MET A 261 -3.69 -6.37 -1.81
CA MET A 261 -4.82 -7.14 -1.31
C MET A 261 -5.98 -6.26 -0.88
N ASP A 262 -7.18 -6.82 -0.98
CA ASP A 262 -8.39 -6.18 -0.49
C ASP A 262 -9.43 -7.23 -0.05
N LEU A 263 -10.41 -6.79 0.75
CA LEU A 263 -11.52 -7.63 1.18
C LEU A 263 -12.63 -7.62 0.13
N GLN A 264 -13.00 -8.80 -0.34
CA GLN A 264 -14.07 -8.99 -1.30
C GLN A 264 -15.45 -9.02 -0.62
N ALA A 265 -16.49 -8.81 -1.40
CA ALA A 265 -17.88 -8.86 -0.92
C ALA A 265 -18.31 -10.25 -0.42
N ASP A 266 -17.63 -11.31 -0.88
CA ASP A 266 -17.84 -12.70 -0.43
C ASP A 266 -17.01 -13.05 0.81
N HIS A 267 -16.43 -12.05 1.49
CA HIS A 267 -15.61 -12.19 2.70
C HIS A 267 -14.28 -12.94 2.47
N ARG A 268 -13.82 -13.01 1.24
CA ARG A 268 -12.49 -13.55 0.90
C ARG A 268 -11.48 -12.41 0.68
N ILE A 269 -10.22 -12.72 0.82
CA ILE A 269 -9.13 -11.79 0.55
C ILE A 269 -8.71 -11.93 -0.91
N ALA A 270 -8.97 -10.90 -1.72
CA ALA A 270 -8.37 -10.76 -3.03
C ALA A 270 -6.87 -10.46 -2.85
N PHE A 271 -6.03 -11.26 -3.46
CA PHE A 271 -4.59 -11.09 -3.40
C PHE A 271 -3.99 -11.12 -4.80
N PHE A 272 -3.38 -10.01 -5.20
CA PHE A 272 -2.63 -9.88 -6.44
C PHE A 272 -1.15 -9.80 -6.15
N TYR A 273 -0.34 -10.48 -6.94
CA TYR A 273 1.11 -10.39 -6.85
C TYR A 273 1.77 -10.74 -8.18
N GLU A 274 3.01 -10.31 -8.34
CA GLU A 274 3.84 -10.71 -9.46
C GLU A 274 4.60 -11.99 -9.12
N GLU A 275 4.55 -12.98 -10.01
CA GLU A 275 5.33 -14.22 -9.93
C GLU A 275 6.20 -14.34 -11.16
N ALA A 276 7.50 -14.50 -10.97
CA ALA A 276 8.42 -14.66 -12.09
C ALA A 276 8.35 -16.09 -12.64
N LEU A 277 8.23 -16.21 -13.93
CA LEU A 277 8.31 -17.50 -14.65
C LEU A 277 9.73 -18.07 -14.64
N THR A 278 10.73 -17.22 -14.32
CA THR A 278 12.14 -17.60 -14.23
C THR A 278 12.76 -17.01 -12.98
N ARG A 279 13.81 -17.63 -12.46
CA ARG A 279 14.59 -17.08 -11.35
C ARG A 279 15.17 -15.72 -11.76
N TRP A 280 15.04 -14.72 -10.91
CA TRP A 280 15.74 -13.44 -11.05
C TRP A 280 17.23 -13.67 -11.29
N GLY A 281 17.78 -13.17 -12.40
CA GLY A 281 19.17 -13.41 -12.80
C GLY A 281 19.47 -14.76 -13.42
N SER A 282 18.47 -15.60 -13.67
CA SER A 282 18.60 -16.85 -14.43
C SER A 282 18.46 -16.60 -15.94
N LYS A 283 19.01 -17.52 -16.75
CA LYS A 283 18.90 -17.44 -18.21
C LYS A 283 17.45 -17.29 -18.64
N PRO A 284 17.18 -16.56 -19.73
CA PRO A 284 15.83 -16.32 -20.24
C PRO A 284 15.03 -17.62 -20.38
N ASN A 285 13.76 -17.58 -19.98
CA ASN A 285 12.85 -18.67 -20.30
C ASN A 285 12.69 -18.72 -21.82
N PRO A 286 13.05 -19.83 -22.49
CA PRO A 286 12.95 -19.93 -23.95
C PRO A 286 11.51 -19.83 -24.48
N VAL A 287 10.51 -19.86 -23.60
CA VAL A 287 9.09 -19.78 -23.98
C VAL A 287 8.57 -18.33 -23.97
N SER A 288 9.24 -17.39 -23.32
CA SER A 288 8.84 -15.98 -23.35
C SER A 288 9.33 -15.30 -24.62
N THR A 289 8.52 -15.36 -25.69
CA THR A 289 8.78 -14.67 -26.96
C THR A 289 8.07 -13.31 -27.06
N SER A 290 7.38 -12.87 -26.02
CA SER A 290 6.41 -11.78 -26.11
C SER A 290 6.98 -10.38 -25.85
N PHE A 291 8.24 -10.25 -25.42
CA PHE A 291 8.87 -8.94 -25.24
C PHE A 291 10.17 -8.86 -26.05
N PRO A 292 10.30 -7.90 -26.98
CA PRO A 292 11.57 -7.67 -27.67
C PRO A 292 12.63 -7.31 -26.64
N LYS A 293 13.75 -8.03 -26.67
CA LYS A 293 14.92 -7.72 -25.86
C LYS A 293 15.39 -6.32 -26.17
N GLY A 294 15.14 -5.35 -25.31
CA GLY A 294 15.83 -4.08 -25.33
C GLY A 294 17.30 -4.33 -24.97
N GLU A 295 18.22 -3.73 -25.70
CA GLU A 295 19.64 -3.68 -25.33
C GLU A 295 19.79 -2.85 -24.06
N GLY A 296 19.81 -3.47 -22.92
CA GLY A 296 19.89 -2.80 -21.61
C GLY A 296 19.35 -3.68 -20.51
N GLU A 297 19.98 -4.76 -20.29
CA GLU A 297 20.18 -5.57 -19.07
C GLU A 297 19.22 -5.43 -17.87
N HIS A 298 17.94 -5.38 -18.06
CA HIS A 298 17.03 -5.80 -17.00
C HIS A 298 16.11 -6.87 -17.58
N ASN A 299 16.54 -8.13 -17.46
CA ASN A 299 15.73 -9.29 -17.81
C ASN A 299 14.54 -9.39 -16.84
N TYR A 300 13.53 -8.58 -17.04
CA TYR A 300 12.19 -8.80 -16.52
C TYR A 300 11.44 -9.79 -17.44
N ASP A 301 12.15 -10.80 -17.90
CA ASP A 301 11.61 -11.82 -18.80
C ASP A 301 10.58 -12.65 -18.03
N GLY A 302 9.31 -12.23 -18.08
CA GLY A 302 8.19 -13.04 -17.69
C GLY A 302 7.84 -13.01 -16.20
N CYS A 303 7.32 -11.88 -15.71
CA CYS A 303 6.46 -11.88 -14.52
C CYS A 303 5.00 -12.05 -14.96
N GLU A 304 4.30 -12.95 -14.33
CA GLU A 304 2.84 -13.06 -14.41
C GLU A 304 2.20 -12.29 -13.26
N ASN A 305 1.10 -11.63 -13.55
CA ASN A 305 0.21 -11.13 -12.51
C ASN A 305 -0.70 -12.26 -12.06
N VAL A 306 -0.52 -12.72 -10.84
CA VAL A 306 -1.29 -13.82 -10.25
C VAL A 306 -2.36 -13.26 -9.34
N TYR A 307 -3.58 -13.74 -9.53
CA TYR A 307 -4.70 -13.47 -8.63
C TYR A 307 -5.02 -14.71 -7.81
N LYS A 308 -5.17 -14.53 -6.49
CA LYS A 308 -5.70 -15.56 -5.59
C LYS A 308 -6.84 -14.98 -4.76
N SER A 309 -7.90 -15.76 -4.60
CA SER A 309 -8.98 -15.48 -3.65
C SER A 309 -8.78 -16.42 -2.45
N LEU A 310 -8.41 -15.86 -1.30
CA LEU A 310 -8.00 -16.60 -0.12
C LEU A 310 -9.02 -16.43 1.01
N ALA A 311 -9.37 -17.52 1.70
CA ALA A 311 -10.10 -17.42 2.95
C ALA A 311 -9.16 -16.97 4.08
N LEU A 312 -9.66 -16.18 5.04
CA LEU A 312 -8.86 -15.76 6.20
C LEU A 312 -8.42 -16.99 7.02
N GLU A 313 -9.27 -18.02 7.11
CA GLU A 313 -8.95 -19.30 7.73
C GLU A 313 -7.71 -19.95 7.10
N THR A 314 -7.56 -19.87 5.79
CA THR A 314 -6.39 -20.41 5.10
C THR A 314 -5.13 -19.65 5.48
N ILE A 315 -5.20 -18.31 5.50
CA ILE A 315 -4.07 -17.43 5.86
C ILE A 315 -3.65 -17.65 7.32
N THR A 316 -4.59 -17.91 8.20
CA THR A 316 -4.37 -17.95 9.66
C THR A 316 -4.38 -19.38 10.25
N ALA A 317 -4.27 -20.41 9.41
CA ALA A 317 -4.33 -21.81 9.81
C ALA A 317 -5.55 -22.13 10.68
N GLY A 318 -6.72 -21.62 10.32
CA GLY A 318 -8.00 -21.87 11.00
C GLY A 318 -8.27 -21.01 12.23
N LYS A 319 -7.38 -20.08 12.60
CA LYS A 319 -7.53 -19.29 13.84
C LYS A 319 -8.63 -18.23 13.75
N TYR A 320 -8.87 -17.66 12.57
CA TYR A 320 -9.82 -16.56 12.39
C TYR A 320 -10.63 -16.75 11.10
N ARG A 321 -11.88 -16.28 11.13
CA ARG A 321 -12.74 -16.14 9.96
C ARG A 321 -13.22 -14.70 9.83
N VAL A 322 -13.45 -14.22 8.63
CA VAL A 322 -14.04 -12.89 8.40
C VAL A 322 -15.44 -12.85 8.99
N ARG A 323 -15.77 -11.73 9.63
CA ARG A 323 -17.07 -11.49 10.26
C ARG A 323 -18.13 -11.09 9.25
#